data_4639ecf8f4c6b1ed76019f2efbed2466
#
_entry.id   4639ecf8f4c6b1ed76019f2efbed2466
#
_cell.length_a   1.000
_cell.length_b   1.000
_cell.length_c   1.000
_cell.angle_alpha   90.00
_cell.angle_beta   90.00
_cell.angle_gamma   90.00
#
_symmetry.space_group_name_H-M   'P 1'
#
loop_
_entity.id
_entity.type
_entity.pdbx_description
1 polymer ?
#
loop_
_entity_poly.entity_id
_entity_poly.type
_entity_poly.pdbx_seq_one_letter_code
_entity_poly.pdbx_strand_id
1 'polypeptide(L)'
;MDRIWLLSWTTYGSRLPGDARGFVGEFFDATGKIGRRNEPGTLPTSDYPELAAAAIAAMSGPVVWLTQQVAPHLIAQFLETAAYRTWSLLAAAVMAGHVHVIVGVGGDPEPDALMRDFKSYASRRLNRLFGDADRV
;
A
#
# COMPACT_ATOMS: atom_id res chain seq x y z
N MET A 1 -18.19 9.00 -15.50
CA MET A 1 -17.67 8.35 -14.27
C MET A 1 -18.68 7.29 -13.83
N ASP A 2 -18.30 6.03 -13.96
CA ASP A 2 -19.22 4.91 -13.72
C ASP A 2 -18.95 4.23 -12.37
N ARG A 3 -17.72 4.34 -11.88
CA ARG A 3 -17.28 3.78 -10.61
C ARG A 3 -16.42 4.76 -9.85
N ILE A 4 -16.52 4.69 -8.52
CA ILE A 4 -15.62 5.38 -7.59
C ILE A 4 -14.99 4.33 -6.69
N TRP A 5 -13.66 4.33 -6.63
CA TRP A 5 -12.89 3.41 -5.81
C TRP A 5 -12.13 4.17 -4.72
N LEU A 6 -12.16 3.62 -3.51
CA LEU A 6 -11.20 3.94 -2.47
C LEU A 6 -10.07 2.91 -2.54
N LEU A 7 -8.91 3.36 -2.95
CA LEU A 7 -7.69 2.55 -2.99
C LEU A 7 -6.84 2.87 -1.77
N SER A 8 -6.35 1.84 -1.10
CA SER A 8 -5.50 1.99 0.08
C SER A 8 -4.37 1.00 0.04
N TRP A 9 -3.15 1.46 0.32
CA TRP A 9 -2.00 0.57 0.43
C TRP A 9 -0.99 1.07 1.45
N THR A 10 -0.20 0.16 1.97
CA THR A 10 0.92 0.46 2.87
C THR A 10 2.22 0.52 2.08
N THR A 11 3.19 1.27 2.61
CA THR A 11 4.55 1.27 2.08
C THR A 11 5.30 0.01 2.50
N TYR A 12 6.39 -0.28 1.78
CA TYR A 12 7.22 -1.44 2.07
C TYR A 12 7.71 -1.44 3.53
N GLY A 13 7.43 -2.53 4.23
CA GLY A 13 7.88 -2.77 5.61
C GLY A 13 7.18 -1.95 6.69
N SER A 14 6.28 -1.03 6.35
CA SER A 14 5.62 -0.18 7.34
C SER A 14 4.60 -0.94 8.20
N ARG A 15 4.08 -2.02 7.69
CA ARG A 15 3.19 -2.93 8.42
C ARG A 15 3.45 -4.37 7.99
N LEU A 16 4.11 -5.11 8.85
CA LEU A 16 4.51 -6.49 8.60
C LEU A 16 3.56 -7.49 9.28
N PRO A 17 3.52 -8.75 8.83
CA PRO A 17 2.86 -9.83 9.57
C PRO A 17 3.35 -9.89 11.00
N GLY A 18 2.43 -10.02 11.95
CA GLY A 18 2.74 -10.03 13.39
C GLY A 18 2.83 -8.66 14.05
N ASP A 19 2.64 -7.56 13.30
CA ASP A 19 2.67 -6.19 13.84
C ASP A 19 1.59 -6.00 14.93
N ALA A 20 1.99 -5.41 16.05
CA ALA A 20 1.10 -5.14 17.19
C ALA A 20 -0.08 -4.25 16.85
N ARG A 21 0.04 -3.40 15.84
CA ARG A 21 -1.05 -2.54 15.33
C ARG A 21 -2.10 -3.30 14.53
N GLY A 22 -1.87 -4.59 14.29
CA GLY A 22 -2.70 -5.46 13.48
C GLY A 22 -2.18 -5.65 12.06
N PHE A 23 -2.54 -6.77 11.48
CA PHE A 23 -2.18 -7.14 10.12
C PHE A 23 -3.27 -8.06 9.54
N VAL A 24 -3.36 -8.11 8.22
CA VAL A 24 -4.19 -9.05 7.49
C VAL A 24 -3.27 -9.87 6.59
N GLY A 25 -3.43 -11.18 6.60
CA GLY A 25 -2.60 -12.02 5.75
C GLY A 25 -2.85 -13.49 5.96
N GLU A 26 -2.36 -14.27 5.01
CA GLU A 26 -2.27 -15.72 5.09
C GLU A 26 -0.90 -16.11 5.63
N PHE A 27 -0.85 -17.15 6.43
CA PHE A 27 0.39 -17.71 6.95
C PHE A 27 0.29 -19.22 7.03
N PHE A 28 1.43 -19.87 7.00
CA PHE A 28 1.51 -21.30 7.26
C PHE A 28 1.77 -21.52 8.75
N ASP A 29 0.93 -22.33 9.39
CA ASP A 29 1.18 -22.77 10.76
C ASP A 29 2.28 -23.85 10.81
N ALA A 30 2.63 -24.27 12.02
CA ALA A 30 3.66 -25.31 12.22
C ALA A 30 3.27 -26.68 11.59
N THR A 31 1.99 -26.88 11.24
CA THR A 31 1.49 -28.08 10.58
C THR A 31 1.40 -27.97 9.07
N GLY A 32 1.78 -26.81 8.50
CA GLY A 32 1.71 -26.51 7.08
C GLY A 32 0.32 -26.11 6.59
N LYS A 33 -0.64 -25.88 7.49
CA LYS A 33 -1.96 -25.35 7.12
C LYS A 33 -1.89 -23.84 6.90
N ILE A 34 -2.62 -23.40 5.86
CA ILE A 34 -2.83 -21.97 5.62
C ILE A 34 -3.85 -21.44 6.63
N GLY A 35 -3.43 -20.45 7.43
CA GLY A 35 -4.31 -19.70 8.31
C GLY A 35 -4.46 -18.26 7.83
N ARG A 36 -5.60 -17.67 8.07
CA ARG A 36 -5.83 -16.23 7.90
C ARG A 36 -5.99 -15.57 9.25
N ARG A 37 -5.43 -14.38 9.37
CA ARG A 37 -5.53 -13.54 10.57
C ARG A 37 -6.26 -12.24 10.26
N ASN A 38 -7.02 -11.78 11.27
CA ASN A 38 -7.71 -10.49 11.21
C ASN A 38 -8.64 -10.34 10.00
N GLU A 39 -9.38 -11.39 9.67
CA GLU A 39 -10.41 -11.31 8.64
C GLU A 39 -11.54 -10.33 9.07
N PRO A 40 -12.13 -9.56 8.14
CA PRO A 40 -13.27 -8.73 8.44
C PRO A 40 -14.39 -9.52 9.13
N GLY A 41 -14.94 -8.94 10.20
CA GLY A 41 -16.01 -9.57 10.99
C GLY A 41 -15.55 -10.55 12.07
N THR A 42 -14.25 -10.79 12.22
CA THR A 42 -13.68 -11.58 13.31
C THR A 42 -13.06 -10.68 14.38
N LEU A 43 -12.92 -11.22 15.60
CA LEU A 43 -12.21 -10.51 16.67
C LEU A 43 -10.73 -10.37 16.27
N PRO A 44 -10.11 -9.18 16.51
CA PRO A 44 -8.68 -9.01 16.27
C PRO A 44 -7.87 -10.03 17.08
N THR A 45 -6.93 -10.68 16.43
CA THR A 45 -5.96 -11.53 17.13
C THR A 45 -4.86 -10.67 17.74
N SER A 46 -4.31 -11.12 18.86
CA SER A 46 -3.16 -10.49 19.49
C SER A 46 -1.95 -10.46 18.54
N ASP A 47 -1.04 -9.55 18.81
CA ASP A 47 0.24 -9.46 18.12
C ASP A 47 1.05 -10.79 18.20
N TYR A 48 1.89 -10.97 17.20
CA TYR A 48 2.79 -12.11 17.08
C TYR A 48 4.25 -11.61 16.98
N PRO A 49 4.93 -11.35 18.12
CA PRO A 49 6.28 -10.82 18.10
C PRO A 49 7.28 -11.69 17.32
N GLU A 50 7.14 -13.01 17.41
CA GLU A 50 8.01 -13.95 16.70
C GLU A 50 7.80 -13.88 15.18
N LEU A 51 6.53 -13.78 14.73
CA LEU A 51 6.19 -13.60 13.31
C LEU A 51 6.67 -12.25 12.80
N ALA A 52 6.53 -11.19 13.58
CA ALA A 52 7.02 -9.86 13.24
C ALA A 52 8.56 -9.86 13.10
N ALA A 53 9.28 -10.50 14.02
CA ALA A 53 10.73 -10.63 13.96
C ALA A 53 11.17 -11.41 12.71
N ALA A 54 10.49 -12.52 12.40
CA ALA A 54 10.77 -13.29 11.18
C ALA A 54 10.49 -12.47 9.89
N ALA A 55 9.43 -11.69 9.87
CA ALA A 55 9.10 -10.83 8.75
C ALA A 55 10.15 -9.73 8.55
N ILE A 56 10.62 -9.11 9.64
CA ILE A 56 11.72 -8.13 9.60
C ILE A 56 12.99 -8.75 9.04
N ALA A 57 13.35 -9.95 9.51
CA ALA A 57 14.53 -10.66 9.04
C ALA A 57 14.44 -11.04 7.54
N ALA A 58 13.25 -11.27 7.03
CA ALA A 58 13.00 -11.60 5.62
C ALA A 58 12.98 -10.37 4.69
N MET A 59 13.00 -9.15 5.22
CA MET A 59 12.99 -7.93 4.40
C MET A 59 14.25 -7.85 3.54
N SER A 60 14.06 -7.46 2.27
CA SER A 60 15.17 -7.27 1.31
C SER A 60 15.77 -5.85 1.35
N GLY A 61 15.29 -5.00 2.23
CA GLY A 61 15.78 -3.64 2.41
C GLY A 61 15.06 -2.90 3.54
N PRO A 62 15.37 -1.61 3.75
CA PRO A 62 14.79 -0.81 4.82
C PRO A 62 13.31 -0.53 4.61
N VAL A 63 12.63 -0.16 5.69
CA VAL A 63 11.26 0.35 5.65
C VAL A 63 11.23 1.64 4.84
N VAL A 64 10.23 1.77 3.97
CA VAL A 64 9.99 3.00 3.22
C VAL A 64 9.00 3.87 3.98
N TRP A 65 9.45 5.07 4.38
CA TRP A 65 8.60 6.07 5.00
C TRP A 65 8.36 7.25 4.07
N LEU A 66 7.11 7.65 3.95
CA LEU A 66 6.71 8.81 3.15
C LEU A 66 6.80 10.06 4.03
N THR A 67 7.82 10.86 3.79
CA THR A 67 8.06 12.09 4.53
C THR A 67 7.23 13.25 3.99
N GLN A 68 7.16 14.35 4.73
CA GLN A 68 6.53 15.59 4.26
C GLN A 68 7.20 16.14 3.00
N GLN A 69 8.49 15.87 2.81
CA GLN A 69 9.22 16.26 1.60
C GLN A 69 8.78 15.47 0.38
N VAL A 70 8.43 14.21 0.55
CA VAL A 70 8.03 13.30 -0.52
C VAL A 70 6.55 13.45 -0.90
N ALA A 71 5.70 13.73 0.07
CA ALA A 71 4.24 13.74 -0.12
C ALA A 71 3.75 14.64 -1.27
N PRO A 72 4.21 15.88 -1.45
CA PRO A 72 3.78 16.72 -2.57
C PRO A 72 4.09 16.11 -3.95
N HIS A 73 5.23 15.42 -4.07
CA HIS A 73 5.62 14.74 -5.30
C HIS A 73 4.73 13.55 -5.62
N LEU A 74 4.28 12.83 -4.60
CA LEU A 74 3.32 11.75 -4.77
C LEU A 74 1.95 12.27 -5.23
N ILE A 75 1.44 13.31 -4.59
CA ILE A 75 0.16 13.92 -4.99
C ILE A 75 0.24 14.43 -6.43
N ALA A 76 1.33 15.10 -6.81
CA ALA A 76 1.53 15.55 -8.19
C ALA A 76 1.54 14.38 -9.18
N GLN A 77 2.18 13.26 -8.83
CA GLN A 77 2.18 12.07 -9.67
C GLN A 77 0.81 11.41 -9.76
N PHE A 78 0.05 11.37 -8.68
CA PHE A 78 -1.30 10.82 -8.71
C PHE A 78 -2.23 11.62 -9.64
N LEU A 79 -2.12 12.95 -9.60
CA LEU A 79 -2.85 13.82 -10.54
C LEU A 79 -2.44 13.57 -11.99
N GLU A 80 -1.15 13.47 -12.26
CA GLU A 80 -0.62 13.18 -13.59
C GLU A 80 -1.07 11.82 -14.11
N THR A 81 -0.99 10.79 -13.26
CA THR A 81 -1.44 9.43 -13.61
C THR A 81 -2.93 9.39 -13.91
N ALA A 82 -3.74 10.02 -13.07
CA ALA A 82 -5.17 10.11 -13.29
C ALA A 82 -5.51 10.84 -14.60
N ALA A 83 -4.87 11.97 -14.87
CA ALA A 83 -5.04 12.70 -16.11
C ALA A 83 -4.65 11.87 -17.34
N TYR A 84 -3.52 11.18 -17.28
CA TYR A 84 -3.05 10.32 -18.37
C TYR A 84 -4.01 9.16 -18.67
N ARG A 85 -4.63 8.60 -17.63
CA ARG A 85 -5.60 7.51 -17.74
C ARG A 85 -7.04 7.96 -17.96
N THR A 86 -7.28 9.25 -18.03
CA THR A 86 -8.64 9.82 -18.09
C THR A 86 -9.51 9.49 -16.88
N TRP A 87 -8.87 9.32 -15.72
CA TRP A 87 -9.53 9.15 -14.43
C TRP A 87 -9.71 10.49 -13.72
N SER A 88 -10.62 10.54 -12.77
CA SER A 88 -10.83 11.70 -11.91
C SER A 88 -10.28 11.43 -10.52
N LEU A 89 -9.17 12.06 -10.15
CA LEU A 89 -8.66 12.01 -8.77
C LEU A 89 -9.54 12.90 -7.90
N LEU A 90 -10.33 12.31 -7.02
CA LEU A 90 -11.28 13.03 -6.16
C LEU A 90 -10.65 13.44 -4.83
N ALA A 91 -9.81 12.61 -4.26
CA ALA A 91 -9.07 12.89 -3.04
C ALA A 91 -7.84 12.00 -2.94
N ALA A 92 -6.83 12.45 -2.23
CA ALA A 92 -5.68 11.64 -1.87
C ALA A 92 -5.15 12.06 -0.50
N ALA A 93 -4.69 11.09 0.28
CA ALA A 93 -4.02 11.32 1.55
C ALA A 93 -2.75 10.49 1.60
N VAL A 94 -1.63 11.15 1.85
CA VAL A 94 -0.32 10.51 2.00
C VAL A 94 0.08 10.59 3.46
N MET A 95 0.13 9.44 4.10
CA MET A 95 0.57 9.27 5.48
C MET A 95 1.98 8.67 5.50
N ALA A 96 2.63 8.66 6.65
CA ALA A 96 4.01 8.17 6.75
C ALA A 96 4.20 6.74 6.23
N GLY A 97 3.25 5.86 6.49
CA GLY A 97 3.36 4.44 6.13
C GLY A 97 2.23 3.92 5.24
N HIS A 98 1.34 4.77 4.77
CA HIS A 98 0.22 4.35 3.91
C HIS A 98 -0.34 5.49 3.09
N VAL A 99 -1.07 5.13 2.06
CA VAL A 99 -1.70 6.07 1.12
C VAL A 99 -3.16 5.68 0.93
N HIS A 100 -4.01 6.69 0.82
CA HIS A 100 -5.40 6.55 0.40
C HIS A 100 -5.65 7.41 -0.84
N VAL A 101 -6.32 6.85 -1.83
CA VAL A 101 -6.72 7.55 -3.05
C VAL A 101 -8.18 7.26 -3.33
N ILE A 102 -8.98 8.30 -3.56
CA ILE A 102 -10.34 8.17 -4.09
C ILE A 102 -10.31 8.59 -5.55
N VAL A 103 -10.66 7.67 -6.43
CA VAL A 103 -10.60 7.87 -7.87
C VAL A 103 -11.90 7.45 -8.54
N GLY A 104 -12.41 8.31 -9.41
CA GLY A 104 -13.53 8.02 -10.29
C GLY A 104 -13.02 7.59 -11.66
N VAL A 105 -13.64 6.55 -12.21
CA VAL A 105 -13.24 5.93 -13.48
C VAL A 105 -14.43 5.64 -14.36
N GLY A 106 -14.20 5.56 -15.65
CA GLY A 106 -15.18 5.05 -16.62
C GLY A 106 -15.14 3.52 -16.67
N GLY A 107 -16.27 2.91 -16.95
CA GLY A 107 -16.39 1.45 -16.97
C GLY A 107 -16.31 0.83 -15.58
N ASP A 108 -15.81 -0.38 -15.52
CA ASP A 108 -15.66 -1.15 -14.29
C ASP A 108 -14.28 -1.85 -14.24
N PRO A 109 -13.17 -1.09 -14.24
CA PRO A 109 -11.85 -1.69 -14.18
C PRO A 109 -11.59 -2.30 -12.80
N GLU A 110 -10.76 -3.34 -12.79
CA GLU A 110 -10.31 -3.96 -11.55
C GLU A 110 -9.51 -2.98 -10.68
N PRO A 111 -9.82 -2.84 -9.39
CA PRO A 111 -9.15 -1.90 -8.52
C PRO A 111 -7.64 -2.15 -8.38
N ASP A 112 -7.21 -3.40 -8.49
CA ASP A 112 -5.79 -3.75 -8.46
C ASP A 112 -5.01 -3.19 -9.66
N ALA A 113 -5.65 -3.08 -10.82
CA ALA A 113 -5.03 -2.46 -11.99
C ALA A 113 -4.83 -0.97 -11.78
N LEU A 114 -5.81 -0.28 -11.19
CA LEU A 114 -5.71 1.14 -10.84
C LEU A 114 -4.59 1.37 -9.82
N MET A 115 -4.59 0.59 -8.76
CA MET A 115 -3.60 0.68 -7.68
C MET A 115 -2.19 0.42 -8.22
N ARG A 116 -2.01 -0.56 -9.07
CA ARG A 116 -0.73 -0.86 -9.71
C ARG A 116 -0.19 0.32 -10.51
N ASP A 117 -1.06 1.02 -11.25
CA ASP A 117 -0.65 2.19 -12.02
C ASP A 117 -0.22 3.34 -11.11
N PHE A 118 -1.02 3.68 -10.10
CA PHE A 118 -0.64 4.71 -9.12
C PHE A 118 0.70 4.40 -8.46
N LYS A 119 0.89 3.18 -7.99
CA LYS A 119 2.14 2.74 -7.35
C LYS A 119 3.33 2.79 -8.29
N SER A 120 3.18 2.27 -9.48
CA SER A 120 4.25 2.15 -10.47
C SER A 120 4.79 3.51 -10.90
N TYR A 121 3.90 4.44 -11.26
CA TYR A 121 4.31 5.78 -11.65
C TYR A 121 4.86 6.59 -10.48
N ALA A 122 4.27 6.46 -9.29
CA ALA A 122 4.79 7.08 -8.07
C ALA A 122 6.21 6.60 -7.73
N SER A 123 6.42 5.30 -7.76
CA SER A 123 7.73 4.70 -7.52
C SER A 123 8.80 5.23 -8.48
N ARG A 124 8.51 5.27 -9.77
CA ARG A 124 9.44 5.82 -10.78
C ARG A 124 9.77 7.28 -10.54
N ARG A 125 8.78 8.10 -10.15
CA ARG A 125 9.01 9.51 -9.84
C ARG A 125 9.90 9.68 -8.62
N LEU A 126 9.66 8.93 -7.55
CA LEU A 126 10.47 8.99 -6.35
C LEU A 126 11.90 8.53 -6.59
N ASN A 127 12.09 7.46 -7.37
CA ASN A 127 13.42 6.99 -7.75
C ASN A 127 14.20 8.06 -8.53
N ARG A 128 13.54 8.71 -9.47
CA ARG A 128 14.17 9.77 -10.26
C ARG A 128 14.56 10.98 -9.41
N LEU A 129 13.76 11.34 -8.41
CA LEU A 129 13.97 12.54 -7.60
C LEU A 129 14.84 12.30 -6.37
N PHE A 130 14.74 11.14 -5.74
CA PHE A 130 15.32 10.85 -4.43
C PHE A 130 16.22 9.60 -4.42
N GLY A 131 16.35 8.90 -5.55
CA GLY A 131 17.08 7.65 -5.64
C GLY A 131 16.21 6.45 -5.30
N ASP A 132 16.80 5.39 -4.77
CA ASP A 132 16.19 4.07 -4.63
C ASP A 132 14.94 4.04 -3.73
N ALA A 133 13.78 4.34 -4.32
CA ALA A 133 12.47 4.32 -3.67
C ALA A 133 11.49 3.40 -4.42
N ASP A 134 11.95 2.26 -4.90
CA ASP A 134 11.19 1.31 -5.72
C ASP A 134 10.13 0.49 -4.97
N ARG A 135 9.90 0.82 -3.68
CA ARG A 135 9.06 0.03 -2.78
C ARG A 135 7.85 0.78 -2.21
N VAL A 136 7.44 1.79 -2.91
CA VAL A 136 6.22 2.54 -2.56
C VAL A 136 4.94 1.72 -2.82
#